data_516d65db3dadec5c9bce9b2339431ada
#
_entry.id   516d65db3dadec5c9bce9b2339431ada
#
_cell.length_a   1.000
_cell.length_b   1.000
_cell.length_c   1.000
_cell.angle_alpha   90.00
_cell.angle_beta   90.00
_cell.angle_gamma   90.00
#
_symmetry.space_group_name_H-M   'P 1'
#
loop_
_entity.id
_entity.type
_entity.pdbx_description
1 polymer ?
#
loop_
_entity_poly.entity_id
_entity_poly.type
_entity_poly.pdbx_seq_one_letter_code
_entity_poly.pdbx_strand_id
1 'polypeptide(L)'
;MTQQLQTIIDAAWENRASMSVQSAPREVSEAVEHVISQLNSGDLRVATREAVGQWTTHQWIKKAVLLSFRLKDNEIMRAGDLGFYDKVPTKFAHLDEAAMRATGVRVVPPAVARRGSYLAKGVILMPSFVNIGAYVDEGTMVDTWAAVGSCAQIGKNVHLSGGVGIGGVLEPMQANPTIIEDNCFIGARSEIVEGVIVEENSVISMGVYIGQSTPIYDRATDTVSYGRIPAGSVVVSGNLPKNDGKYSLYAAIIVKRVDAQTRAKTSLNDLLRD
;
A
#
# COMPACT_ATOMS: atom_id res chain seq x y z
N MET A 1 12.92 -1.52 -23.34
CA MET A 1 12.85 -2.62 -22.33
C MET A 1 11.47 -2.69 -21.69
N THR A 2 10.95 -1.65 -21.05
CA THR A 2 9.61 -1.65 -20.40
C THR A 2 8.46 -1.99 -21.36
N GLN A 3 8.44 -1.43 -22.57
CA GLN A 3 7.41 -1.71 -23.58
C GLN A 3 7.40 -3.19 -24.02
N GLN A 4 8.57 -3.82 -24.14
CA GLN A 4 8.69 -5.23 -24.50
C GLN A 4 8.16 -6.13 -23.36
N LEU A 5 8.53 -5.83 -22.10
CA LEU A 5 8.00 -6.53 -20.93
C LEU A 5 6.48 -6.42 -20.86
N GLN A 6 5.92 -5.24 -21.05
CA GLN A 6 4.48 -5.04 -21.07
C GLN A 6 3.81 -5.92 -22.13
N THR A 7 4.35 -5.94 -23.36
CA THR A 7 3.79 -6.76 -24.46
C THR A 7 3.77 -8.26 -24.07
N ILE A 8 4.86 -8.78 -23.50
CA ILE A 8 4.94 -10.18 -23.06
C ILE A 8 3.92 -10.46 -21.95
N ILE A 9 3.85 -9.58 -20.94
CA ILE A 9 2.92 -9.74 -19.82
C ILE A 9 1.46 -9.65 -20.26
N ASP A 10 1.11 -8.71 -21.12
CA ASP A 10 -0.26 -8.56 -21.63
C ASP A 10 -0.68 -9.78 -22.45
N ALA A 11 0.19 -10.28 -23.34
CA ALA A 11 -0.07 -11.50 -24.10
C ALA A 11 -0.21 -12.75 -23.19
N ALA A 12 0.65 -12.88 -22.19
CA ALA A 12 0.58 -13.96 -21.20
C ALA A 12 -0.72 -13.88 -20.37
N TRP A 13 -1.15 -12.67 -20.00
CA TRP A 13 -2.39 -12.48 -19.26
C TRP A 13 -3.61 -13.00 -20.01
N GLU A 14 -3.72 -12.74 -21.31
CA GLU A 14 -4.83 -13.23 -22.12
C GLU A 14 -4.86 -14.78 -22.20
N ASN A 15 -3.70 -15.42 -22.16
CA ASN A 15 -3.54 -16.87 -22.20
C ASN A 15 -3.38 -17.53 -20.81
N ARG A 16 -3.56 -16.79 -19.73
CA ARG A 16 -3.28 -17.24 -18.34
C ARG A 16 -3.97 -18.52 -17.94
N ALA A 17 -5.17 -18.80 -18.48
CA ALA A 17 -5.93 -20.01 -18.12
C ALA A 17 -5.19 -21.30 -18.50
N SER A 18 -4.40 -21.30 -19.59
CA SER A 18 -3.65 -22.46 -20.08
C SER A 18 -2.25 -22.58 -19.47
N MET A 19 -1.81 -21.60 -18.65
CA MET A 19 -0.46 -21.61 -18.07
C MET A 19 -0.44 -22.25 -16.69
N SER A 20 0.63 -22.94 -16.39
CA SER A 20 0.99 -23.50 -15.09
C SER A 20 2.50 -23.38 -14.90
N VAL A 21 3.00 -23.79 -13.74
CA VAL A 21 4.45 -23.85 -13.46
C VAL A 21 5.19 -24.68 -14.51
N GLN A 22 4.55 -25.80 -15.00
CA GLN A 22 5.17 -26.73 -15.95
C GLN A 22 4.97 -26.31 -17.41
N SER A 23 3.92 -25.57 -17.73
CA SER A 23 3.52 -25.27 -19.12
C SER A 23 3.80 -23.84 -19.58
N ALA A 24 4.18 -22.95 -18.66
CA ALA A 24 4.46 -21.57 -19.01
C ALA A 24 5.72 -21.45 -19.88
N PRO A 25 5.66 -20.66 -20.97
CA PRO A 25 6.86 -20.35 -21.74
C PRO A 25 7.95 -19.73 -20.87
N ARG A 26 9.20 -20.11 -21.09
CA ARG A 26 10.34 -19.60 -20.35
C ARG A 26 10.43 -18.07 -20.39
N GLU A 27 10.20 -17.48 -21.54
CA GLU A 27 10.17 -16.03 -21.75
C GLU A 27 9.15 -15.32 -20.82
N VAL A 28 7.98 -15.91 -20.61
CA VAL A 28 6.94 -15.37 -19.72
C VAL A 28 7.40 -15.44 -18.27
N SER A 29 7.96 -16.57 -17.85
CA SER A 29 8.47 -16.74 -16.49
C SER A 29 9.62 -15.79 -16.18
N GLU A 30 10.53 -15.58 -17.12
CA GLU A 30 11.65 -14.62 -17.00
C GLU A 30 11.14 -13.17 -16.97
N ALA A 31 10.16 -12.82 -17.80
CA ALA A 31 9.55 -11.48 -17.80
C ALA A 31 8.82 -11.18 -16.49
N VAL A 32 8.04 -12.12 -15.98
CA VAL A 32 7.34 -11.98 -14.68
C VAL A 32 8.35 -11.83 -13.54
N GLU A 33 9.39 -12.69 -13.49
CA GLU A 33 10.42 -12.61 -12.45
C GLU A 33 11.18 -11.29 -12.52
N HIS A 34 11.47 -10.79 -13.71
CA HIS A 34 12.10 -9.48 -13.89
C HIS A 34 11.22 -8.35 -13.33
N VAL A 35 9.93 -8.35 -13.63
CA VAL A 35 8.99 -7.35 -13.07
C VAL A 35 8.94 -7.43 -11.55
N ILE A 36 8.84 -8.62 -10.97
CA ILE A 36 8.85 -8.78 -9.49
C ILE A 36 10.18 -8.29 -8.89
N SER A 37 11.31 -8.54 -9.55
CA SER A 37 12.62 -8.04 -9.12
C SER A 37 12.68 -6.51 -9.15
N GLN A 38 12.19 -5.89 -10.21
CA GLN A 38 12.15 -4.42 -10.35
C GLN A 38 11.18 -3.76 -9.37
N LEU A 39 10.06 -4.41 -9.05
CA LEU A 39 9.17 -3.97 -7.96
C LEU A 39 9.88 -4.05 -6.61
N ASN A 40 10.63 -5.13 -6.38
CA ASN A 40 11.36 -5.35 -5.14
C ASN A 40 12.49 -4.35 -4.91
N SER A 41 13.15 -3.86 -5.97
CA SER A 41 14.18 -2.82 -5.93
C SER A 41 13.63 -1.39 -5.96
N GLY A 42 12.36 -1.21 -6.33
CA GLY A 42 11.72 0.11 -6.49
C GLY A 42 11.95 0.75 -7.86
N ASP A 43 12.60 0.06 -8.80
CA ASP A 43 12.83 0.54 -10.17
C ASP A 43 11.55 0.55 -11.00
N LEU A 44 10.58 -0.32 -10.66
CA LEU A 44 9.20 -0.27 -11.13
C LEU A 44 8.24 0.01 -9.98
N ARG A 45 7.13 0.65 -10.33
CA ARG A 45 6.08 1.03 -9.40
C ARG A 45 4.70 0.80 -10.03
N VAL A 46 3.74 0.26 -9.27
CA VAL A 46 2.39 -0.04 -9.77
C VAL A 46 1.63 1.22 -10.16
N ALA A 47 1.86 2.32 -9.49
CA ALA A 47 1.34 3.62 -9.90
C ALA A 47 2.39 4.72 -9.72
N THR A 48 2.42 5.68 -10.64
CA THR A 48 3.32 6.84 -10.62
C THR A 48 2.52 8.11 -10.41
N ARG A 49 3.10 9.02 -9.62
CA ARG A 49 2.50 10.31 -9.30
C ARG A 49 2.80 11.32 -10.41
N GLU A 50 1.78 11.95 -10.94
CA GLU A 50 1.88 13.05 -11.91
C GLU A 50 1.80 14.42 -11.21
N ALA A 51 0.89 14.53 -10.24
CA ALA A 51 0.70 15.70 -9.39
C ALA A 51 -0.01 15.28 -8.09
N VAL A 52 -0.27 16.23 -7.19
CA VAL A 52 -1.07 15.97 -5.97
C VAL A 52 -2.44 15.39 -6.37
N GLY A 53 -2.75 14.22 -5.84
CA GLY A 53 -3.98 13.48 -6.12
C GLY A 53 -4.10 12.95 -7.56
N GLN A 54 -3.09 13.10 -8.41
CA GLN A 54 -3.09 12.61 -9.79
C GLN A 54 -2.07 11.50 -9.97
N TRP A 55 -2.56 10.31 -10.29
CA TRP A 55 -1.75 9.10 -10.39
C TRP A 55 -2.10 8.30 -11.63
N THR A 56 -1.06 7.78 -12.29
CA THR A 56 -1.19 6.85 -13.42
C THR A 56 -0.94 5.43 -12.94
N THR A 57 -1.93 4.55 -13.07
CA THR A 57 -1.82 3.14 -12.69
C THR A 57 -1.34 2.29 -13.87
N HIS A 58 -0.27 1.54 -13.69
CA HIS A 58 0.32 0.63 -14.67
C HIS A 58 -0.30 -0.77 -14.53
N GLN A 59 -1.46 -0.99 -15.14
CA GLN A 59 -2.24 -2.23 -15.00
C GLN A 59 -1.45 -3.49 -15.41
N TRP A 60 -0.55 -3.39 -16.40
CA TRP A 60 0.28 -4.50 -16.83
C TRP A 60 1.20 -5.03 -15.71
N ILE A 61 1.65 -4.16 -14.79
CA ILE A 61 2.45 -4.57 -13.63
C ILE A 61 1.61 -5.39 -12.65
N LYS A 62 0.34 -5.02 -12.43
CA LYS A 62 -0.59 -5.83 -11.61
C LYS A 62 -0.82 -7.20 -12.25
N LYS A 63 -0.95 -7.27 -13.59
CA LYS A 63 -1.03 -8.55 -14.31
C LYS A 63 0.20 -9.42 -14.05
N ALA A 64 1.40 -8.84 -14.08
CA ALA A 64 2.64 -9.56 -13.75
C ALA A 64 2.64 -10.10 -12.32
N VAL A 65 2.19 -9.31 -11.34
CA VAL A 65 2.04 -9.77 -9.94
C VAL A 65 1.09 -10.96 -9.87
N LEU A 66 -0.08 -10.89 -10.51
CA LEU A 66 -1.05 -12.00 -10.53
C LEU A 66 -0.52 -13.24 -11.24
N LEU A 67 0.18 -13.06 -12.37
CA LEU A 67 0.84 -14.17 -13.07
C LEU A 67 1.90 -14.85 -12.19
N SER A 68 2.62 -14.09 -11.35
CA SER A 68 3.64 -14.68 -10.47
C SER A 68 3.09 -15.73 -9.52
N PHE A 69 1.84 -15.56 -9.04
CA PHE A 69 1.19 -16.58 -8.20
C PHE A 69 0.84 -17.86 -8.98
N ARG A 70 0.61 -17.74 -10.27
CA ARG A 70 0.29 -18.90 -11.12
C ARG A 70 1.52 -19.66 -11.58
N LEU A 71 2.67 -18.97 -11.65
CA LEU A 71 3.92 -19.51 -12.18
C LEU A 71 4.86 -20.05 -11.09
N LYS A 72 4.42 -20.09 -9.84
CA LYS A 72 5.18 -20.66 -8.71
C LYS A 72 4.30 -21.60 -7.89
N ASP A 73 4.88 -22.71 -7.46
CA ASP A 73 4.28 -23.61 -6.49
C ASP A 73 4.55 -23.12 -5.06
N ASN A 74 3.76 -23.62 -4.11
CA ASN A 74 4.03 -23.38 -2.70
C ASN A 74 5.27 -24.18 -2.26
N GLU A 75 6.12 -23.55 -1.45
CA GLU A 75 7.32 -24.13 -0.87
C GLU A 75 7.33 -23.96 0.64
N ILE A 76 8.02 -24.86 1.32
CA ILE A 76 8.25 -24.74 2.77
C ILE A 76 9.30 -23.64 3.01
N MET A 77 8.94 -22.64 3.81
CA MET A 77 9.84 -21.60 4.27
C MET A 77 9.98 -21.70 5.80
N ARG A 78 11.17 -21.43 6.31
CA ARG A 78 11.46 -21.49 7.75
C ARG A 78 12.09 -20.20 8.23
N ALA A 79 11.68 -19.77 9.43
CA ALA A 79 12.27 -18.65 10.14
C ALA A 79 12.41 -19.05 11.63
N GLY A 80 13.56 -19.62 11.99
CA GLY A 80 13.72 -20.28 13.28
C GLY A 80 12.76 -21.47 13.41
N ASP A 81 11.95 -21.47 14.47
CA ASP A 81 10.95 -22.51 14.74
C ASP A 81 9.63 -22.30 13.97
N LEU A 82 9.47 -21.16 13.28
CA LEU A 82 8.27 -20.89 12.48
C LEU A 82 8.38 -21.53 11.11
N GLY A 83 7.29 -22.18 10.67
CA GLY A 83 7.17 -22.78 9.35
C GLY A 83 6.03 -22.12 8.55
N PHE A 84 6.29 -21.88 7.27
CA PHE A 84 5.30 -21.33 6.34
C PHE A 84 5.25 -22.21 5.08
N TYR A 85 4.14 -22.17 4.37
CA TYR A 85 3.94 -22.86 3.11
C TYR A 85 3.28 -21.93 2.10
N ASP A 86 4.10 -21.25 1.31
CA ASP A 86 3.64 -20.22 0.36
C ASP A 86 4.59 -20.14 -0.84
N LYS A 87 4.18 -19.47 -1.88
CA LYS A 87 4.92 -19.25 -3.11
C LYS A 87 5.70 -17.92 -3.16
N VAL A 88 5.43 -16.99 -2.24
CA VAL A 88 6.09 -15.68 -2.17
C VAL A 88 7.00 -15.63 -0.95
N PRO A 89 8.33 -15.64 -1.11
CA PRO A 89 9.24 -15.53 0.01
C PRO A 89 9.15 -14.17 0.70
N THR A 90 9.61 -14.11 1.94
CA THR A 90 9.78 -12.84 2.64
C THR A 90 10.96 -12.06 2.06
N LYS A 91 10.83 -10.74 2.03
CA LYS A 91 11.80 -9.82 1.38
C LYS A 91 13.23 -9.96 1.93
N PHE A 92 13.36 -10.17 3.23
CA PHE A 92 14.64 -10.13 3.94
C PHE A 92 15.24 -11.50 4.28
N ALA A 93 14.58 -12.61 3.89
CA ALA A 93 14.93 -13.97 4.33
C ALA A 93 16.39 -14.40 4.06
N HIS A 94 17.01 -13.84 3.04
CA HIS A 94 18.35 -14.27 2.60
C HIS A 94 19.39 -13.15 2.67
N LEU A 95 19.07 -12.04 3.34
CA LEU A 95 20.01 -10.94 3.49
C LEU A 95 20.93 -11.19 4.69
N ASP A 96 22.22 -11.03 4.50
CA ASP A 96 23.20 -10.92 5.58
C ASP A 96 23.14 -9.55 6.27
N GLU A 97 23.92 -9.35 7.32
CA GLU A 97 23.94 -8.09 8.07
C GLU A 97 24.34 -6.89 7.20
N ALA A 98 25.29 -7.05 6.29
CA ALA A 98 25.75 -5.96 5.43
C ALA A 98 24.65 -5.55 4.44
N ALA A 99 23.99 -6.53 3.83
CA ALA A 99 22.87 -6.30 2.92
C ALA A 99 21.65 -5.70 3.65
N MET A 100 21.32 -6.17 4.85
CA MET A 100 20.28 -5.56 5.69
C MET A 100 20.61 -4.11 6.01
N ARG A 101 21.83 -3.82 6.45
CA ARG A 101 22.30 -2.47 6.76
C ARG A 101 22.24 -1.55 5.52
N ALA A 102 22.57 -2.08 4.35
CA ALA A 102 22.50 -1.34 3.09
C ALA A 102 21.08 -0.94 2.68
N THR A 103 20.04 -1.68 3.11
CA THR A 103 18.65 -1.29 2.84
C THR A 103 18.25 0.01 3.54
N GLY A 104 18.87 0.32 4.68
CA GLY A 104 18.47 1.44 5.54
C GLY A 104 17.09 1.29 6.15
N VAL A 105 16.52 0.08 6.16
CA VAL A 105 15.20 -0.24 6.73
C VAL A 105 15.36 -0.86 8.11
N ARG A 106 14.59 -0.40 9.08
CA ARG A 106 14.50 -1.04 10.40
C ARG A 106 13.31 -2.00 10.42
N VAL A 107 13.57 -3.26 10.76
CA VAL A 107 12.54 -4.32 10.79
C VAL A 107 12.44 -4.88 12.20
N VAL A 108 11.35 -4.59 12.88
CA VAL A 108 11.10 -5.05 14.26
C VAL A 108 10.40 -6.43 14.21
N PRO A 109 10.92 -7.45 14.93
CA PRO A 109 10.27 -8.77 14.93
C PRO A 109 8.85 -8.70 15.54
N PRO A 110 7.85 -9.40 14.98
CA PRO A 110 7.85 -10.24 13.81
C PRO A 110 7.29 -9.55 12.55
N ALA A 111 7.76 -8.37 12.19
CA ALA A 111 7.32 -7.71 10.95
C ALA A 111 7.62 -8.57 9.72
N VAL A 112 6.70 -8.58 8.76
CA VAL A 112 6.82 -9.31 7.50
C VAL A 112 6.62 -8.39 6.31
N ALA A 113 7.60 -8.37 5.41
CA ALA A 113 7.45 -7.82 4.07
C ALA A 113 7.60 -8.94 3.04
N ARG A 114 6.68 -9.06 2.08
CA ARG A 114 6.77 -10.04 1.00
C ARG A 114 7.71 -9.54 -0.11
N ARG A 115 8.49 -10.43 -0.70
CA ARG A 115 9.29 -10.11 -1.90
C ARG A 115 8.42 -9.49 -2.99
N GLY A 116 8.94 -8.49 -3.69
CA GLY A 116 8.17 -7.68 -4.65
C GLY A 116 7.49 -6.47 -4.02
N SER A 117 7.60 -6.27 -2.69
CA SER A 117 7.34 -4.97 -2.08
C SER A 117 8.61 -4.12 -2.08
N TYR A 118 8.47 -2.80 -2.16
CA TYR A 118 9.56 -1.85 -2.00
C TYR A 118 9.44 -1.11 -0.67
N LEU A 119 10.55 -1.01 0.02
CA LEU A 119 10.71 -0.26 1.27
C LEU A 119 11.92 0.64 1.11
N ALA A 120 11.71 1.94 1.11
CA ALA A 120 12.77 2.92 0.94
C ALA A 120 13.61 3.10 2.21
N LYS A 121 14.73 3.80 2.08
CA LYS A 121 15.62 4.12 3.20
C LYS A 121 14.86 4.89 4.30
N GLY A 122 15.16 4.56 5.55
CA GLY A 122 14.53 5.17 6.72
C GLY A 122 13.12 4.68 7.02
N VAL A 123 12.61 3.70 6.29
CA VAL A 123 11.34 3.03 6.62
C VAL A 123 11.52 2.21 7.90
N ILE A 124 10.53 2.29 8.78
CA ILE A 124 10.44 1.49 9.99
C ILE A 124 9.23 0.59 9.90
N LEU A 125 9.45 -0.72 9.96
CA LEU A 125 8.40 -1.70 10.18
C LEU A 125 8.41 -2.11 11.64
N MET A 126 7.43 -1.66 12.40
CA MET A 126 7.04 -2.31 13.65
C MET A 126 6.44 -3.68 13.31
N PRO A 127 6.09 -4.54 14.27
CA PRO A 127 5.40 -5.80 13.96
C PRO A 127 4.19 -5.57 13.05
N SER A 128 4.37 -5.67 11.76
CA SER A 128 3.43 -5.23 10.72
C SER A 128 3.56 -6.09 9.46
N PHE A 129 2.72 -5.83 8.47
CA PHE A 129 2.72 -6.61 7.23
C PHE A 129 2.73 -5.70 6.00
N VAL A 130 3.64 -5.98 5.05
CA VAL A 130 3.68 -5.30 3.74
C VAL A 130 3.60 -6.34 2.62
N ASN A 131 2.57 -6.23 1.80
CA ASN A 131 2.29 -7.19 0.76
C ASN A 131 3.04 -6.89 -0.55
N ILE A 132 3.10 -7.90 -1.45
CA ILE A 132 3.72 -7.83 -2.76
C ILE A 132 3.16 -6.66 -3.61
N GLY A 133 4.01 -5.98 -4.37
CA GLY A 133 3.65 -4.84 -5.21
C GLY A 133 3.46 -3.53 -4.44
N ALA A 134 3.40 -3.57 -3.11
CA ALA A 134 3.33 -2.36 -2.29
C ALA A 134 4.62 -1.54 -2.39
N TYR A 135 4.48 -0.23 -2.36
CA TYR A 135 5.58 0.73 -2.33
C TYR A 135 5.46 1.60 -1.08
N VAL A 136 6.48 1.60 -0.25
CA VAL A 136 6.56 2.40 0.98
C VAL A 136 7.78 3.30 0.89
N ASP A 137 7.54 4.61 0.82
CA ASP A 137 8.59 5.60 0.56
C ASP A 137 9.33 6.05 1.83
N GLU A 138 10.38 6.86 1.64
CA GLU A 138 11.37 7.25 2.62
C GLU A 138 10.77 7.78 3.93
N GLY A 139 11.36 7.39 5.06
CA GLY A 139 11.02 7.91 6.38
C GLY A 139 9.62 7.53 6.88
N THR A 140 8.91 6.64 6.20
CA THR A 140 7.58 6.19 6.60
C THR A 140 7.67 5.14 7.71
N MET A 141 6.74 5.22 8.67
CA MET A 141 6.56 4.21 9.71
C MET A 141 5.28 3.41 9.47
N VAL A 142 5.42 2.10 9.41
CA VAL A 142 4.32 1.13 9.45
C VAL A 142 4.27 0.57 10.86
N ASP A 143 3.36 1.07 11.68
CA ASP A 143 3.32 0.79 13.11
C ASP A 143 2.69 -0.58 13.42
N THR A 144 2.64 -0.91 14.71
CA THR A 144 2.29 -2.24 15.22
C THR A 144 0.94 -2.72 14.72
N TRP A 145 0.94 -3.90 14.09
CA TRP A 145 -0.24 -4.55 13.48
C TRP A 145 -0.89 -3.77 12.34
N ALA A 146 -0.21 -2.76 11.80
CA ALA A 146 -0.66 -2.15 10.56
C ALA A 146 -0.36 -3.07 9.36
N ALA A 147 -1.18 -2.97 8.33
CA ALA A 147 -1.04 -3.72 7.10
C ALA A 147 -1.04 -2.79 5.87
N VAL A 148 -0.06 -2.98 4.98
CA VAL A 148 -0.03 -2.37 3.66
C VAL A 148 -0.37 -3.45 2.64
N GLY A 149 -1.55 -3.33 2.06
CA GLY A 149 -2.09 -4.29 1.09
C GLY A 149 -1.32 -4.33 -0.22
N SER A 150 -1.57 -5.36 -1.01
CA SER A 150 -0.89 -5.55 -2.30
C SER A 150 -1.07 -4.34 -3.22
N CYS A 151 0.03 -3.91 -3.83
CA CYS A 151 0.09 -2.79 -4.76
C CYS A 151 -0.24 -1.41 -4.18
N ALA A 152 -0.55 -1.28 -2.89
CA ALA A 152 -0.77 0.02 -2.25
C ALA A 152 0.47 0.90 -2.35
N GLN A 153 0.26 2.22 -2.44
CA GLN A 153 1.32 3.21 -2.62
C GLN A 153 1.34 4.15 -1.43
N ILE A 154 2.42 4.12 -0.65
CA ILE A 154 2.61 4.97 0.53
C ILE A 154 3.74 5.95 0.24
N GLY A 155 3.47 7.23 0.40
CA GLY A 155 4.42 8.32 0.19
C GLY A 155 5.47 8.45 1.29
N LYS A 156 6.21 9.56 1.24
CA LYS A 156 7.29 9.87 2.19
C LYS A 156 6.75 10.37 3.52
N ASN A 157 7.48 10.06 4.59
CA ASN A 157 7.19 10.55 5.95
C ASN A 157 5.74 10.29 6.40
N VAL A 158 5.13 9.22 5.94
CA VAL A 158 3.80 8.80 6.36
C VAL A 158 3.89 8.05 7.68
N HIS A 159 2.92 8.26 8.57
CA HIS A 159 2.73 7.44 9.74
C HIS A 159 1.43 6.64 9.61
N LEU A 160 1.57 5.33 9.44
CA LEU A 160 0.46 4.39 9.57
C LEU A 160 0.43 3.88 11.01
N SER A 161 -0.47 4.42 11.83
CA SER A 161 -0.55 4.11 13.27
C SER A 161 -0.98 2.66 13.52
N GLY A 162 -0.92 2.25 14.77
CA GLY A 162 -1.19 0.86 15.17
C GLY A 162 -2.52 0.31 14.66
N GLY A 163 -2.46 -0.83 13.98
CA GLY A 163 -3.61 -1.52 13.43
C GLY A 163 -4.30 -0.85 12.25
N VAL A 164 -3.64 0.08 11.56
CA VAL A 164 -4.14 0.66 10.31
C VAL A 164 -4.16 -0.39 9.21
N GLY A 165 -5.26 -0.45 8.46
CA GLY A 165 -5.37 -1.24 7.25
C GLY A 165 -5.37 -0.37 6.00
N ILE A 166 -4.37 -0.57 5.14
CA ILE A 166 -4.35 -0.01 3.79
C ILE A 166 -4.68 -1.12 2.81
N GLY A 167 -5.84 -1.00 2.15
CA GLY A 167 -6.36 -2.03 1.28
C GLY A 167 -5.48 -2.36 0.10
N GLY A 168 -5.37 -3.65 -0.21
CA GLY A 168 -4.74 -4.14 -1.42
C GLY A 168 -5.74 -4.23 -2.57
N VAL A 169 -5.29 -4.00 -3.80
CA VAL A 169 -6.15 -3.98 -4.99
C VAL A 169 -5.51 -4.78 -6.12
N LEU A 170 -5.42 -6.10 -5.95
CA LEU A 170 -5.12 -7.01 -7.04
C LEU A 170 -6.39 -7.45 -7.79
N GLU A 171 -7.51 -7.54 -7.06
CA GLU A 171 -8.82 -7.91 -7.62
C GLU A 171 -9.88 -6.92 -7.12
N PRO A 172 -10.74 -6.42 -8.01
CA PRO A 172 -10.75 -6.64 -9.47
C PRO A 172 -9.56 -5.95 -10.15
N MET A 173 -9.14 -6.53 -11.28
CA MET A 173 -7.94 -6.10 -12.02
C MET A 173 -7.92 -4.61 -12.37
N GLN A 174 -9.06 -4.05 -12.76
CA GLN A 174 -9.23 -2.66 -13.17
C GLN A 174 -9.21 -1.65 -12.00
N ALA A 175 -9.31 -2.11 -10.76
CA ALA A 175 -9.29 -1.20 -9.60
C ALA A 175 -7.92 -0.53 -9.45
N ASN A 176 -7.94 0.75 -9.08
CA ASN A 176 -6.73 1.50 -8.79
C ASN A 176 -6.16 1.12 -7.41
N PRO A 177 -4.86 1.22 -7.19
CA PRO A 177 -4.27 1.00 -5.88
C PRO A 177 -4.72 2.08 -4.89
N THR A 178 -4.81 1.70 -3.61
CA THR A 178 -4.97 2.67 -2.52
C THR A 178 -3.69 3.47 -2.38
N ILE A 179 -3.80 4.78 -2.26
CA ILE A 179 -2.68 5.72 -2.25
C ILE A 179 -2.77 6.61 -1.03
N ILE A 180 -1.68 6.67 -0.27
CA ILE A 180 -1.46 7.63 0.80
C ILE A 180 -0.28 8.49 0.38
N GLU A 181 -0.51 9.77 0.10
CA GLU A 181 0.54 10.68 -0.33
C GLU A 181 1.43 11.14 0.84
N ASP A 182 2.42 11.99 0.54
CA ASP A 182 3.48 12.37 1.46
C ASP A 182 2.97 13.08 2.72
N ASN A 183 3.68 12.90 3.82
CA ASN A 183 3.46 13.58 5.10
C ASN A 183 2.05 13.36 5.71
N CYS A 184 1.36 12.30 5.34
CA CYS A 184 0.07 11.94 5.92
C CYS A 184 0.24 11.21 7.26
N PHE A 185 -0.70 11.46 8.15
CA PHE A 185 -0.88 10.70 9.40
C PHE A 185 -2.19 9.94 9.35
N ILE A 186 -2.13 8.62 9.45
CA ILE A 186 -3.32 7.75 9.47
C ILE A 186 -3.47 7.20 10.88
N GLY A 187 -4.54 7.63 11.56
CA GLY A 187 -4.81 7.30 12.96
C GLY A 187 -5.13 5.82 13.17
N ALA A 188 -4.83 5.34 14.37
CA ALA A 188 -4.94 3.93 14.74
C ALA A 188 -6.31 3.32 14.39
N ARG A 189 -6.29 2.07 13.90
CA ARG A 189 -7.48 1.29 13.54
C ARG A 189 -8.32 1.92 12.41
N SER A 190 -7.76 2.83 11.62
CA SER A 190 -8.42 3.32 10.40
C SER A 190 -8.19 2.36 9.23
N GLU A 191 -9.17 2.29 8.32
CA GLU A 191 -9.10 1.49 7.09
C GLU A 191 -9.26 2.41 5.88
N ILE A 192 -8.28 2.42 4.98
CA ILE A 192 -8.33 3.14 3.71
C ILE A 192 -8.20 2.11 2.59
N VAL A 193 -9.27 1.91 1.84
CA VAL A 193 -9.38 0.77 0.92
C VAL A 193 -9.93 1.17 -0.45
N GLU A 194 -10.04 0.21 -1.37
CA GLU A 194 -10.72 0.34 -2.67
C GLU A 194 -10.17 1.45 -3.58
N GLY A 195 -8.86 1.72 -3.53
CA GLY A 195 -8.23 2.71 -4.39
C GLY A 195 -8.50 4.16 -4.01
N VAL A 196 -8.91 4.40 -2.78
CA VAL A 196 -9.02 5.76 -2.22
C VAL A 196 -7.65 6.44 -2.23
N ILE A 197 -7.62 7.73 -2.57
CA ILE A 197 -6.43 8.57 -2.51
C ILE A 197 -6.56 9.50 -1.31
N VAL A 198 -5.61 9.44 -0.40
CA VAL A 198 -5.42 10.44 0.66
C VAL A 198 -4.27 11.35 0.21
N GLU A 199 -4.61 12.58 -0.16
CA GLU A 199 -3.64 13.55 -0.64
C GLU A 199 -2.74 14.06 0.48
N GLU A 200 -1.58 14.57 0.09
CA GLU A 200 -0.48 14.94 0.97
C GLU A 200 -0.88 15.82 2.16
N ASN A 201 -0.09 15.72 3.23
CA ASN A 201 -0.25 16.52 4.45
C ASN A 201 -1.60 16.32 5.18
N SER A 202 -2.38 15.29 4.85
CA SER A 202 -3.66 15.02 5.49
C SER A 202 -3.50 14.24 6.79
N VAL A 203 -4.42 14.46 7.72
CA VAL A 203 -4.50 13.78 9.01
C VAL A 203 -5.84 13.07 9.12
N ILE A 204 -5.80 11.75 9.14
CA ILE A 204 -6.96 10.91 9.40
C ILE A 204 -6.95 10.55 10.89
N SER A 205 -8.03 10.84 11.60
CA SER A 205 -8.17 10.47 13.01
C SER A 205 -8.30 8.95 13.18
N MET A 206 -8.18 8.47 14.41
CA MET A 206 -8.39 7.05 14.69
C MET A 206 -9.80 6.58 14.33
N GLY A 207 -9.92 5.34 13.88
CA GLY A 207 -11.21 4.69 13.62
C GLY A 207 -12.01 5.29 12.47
N VAL A 208 -11.33 5.77 11.42
CA VAL A 208 -11.98 6.29 10.20
C VAL A 208 -11.89 5.23 9.10
N TYR A 209 -13.02 4.89 8.48
CA TYR A 209 -13.15 3.85 7.46
C TYR A 209 -13.53 4.45 6.13
N ILE A 210 -12.67 4.40 5.11
CA ILE A 210 -12.90 5.04 3.81
C ILE A 210 -12.71 4.03 2.67
N GLY A 211 -13.82 3.72 1.99
CA GLY A 211 -13.85 3.04 0.70
C GLY A 211 -14.43 3.95 -0.38
N GLN A 212 -14.55 3.45 -1.61
CA GLN A 212 -15.07 4.22 -2.75
C GLN A 212 -16.51 4.70 -2.56
N SER A 213 -17.32 3.99 -1.79
CA SER A 213 -18.71 4.33 -1.49
C SER A 213 -18.90 5.12 -0.19
N THR A 214 -17.83 5.37 0.56
CA THR A 214 -17.91 6.14 1.81
C THR A 214 -18.10 7.62 1.50
N PRO A 215 -19.20 8.26 1.96
CA PRO A 215 -19.35 9.70 1.82
C PRO A 215 -18.28 10.45 2.60
N ILE A 216 -17.65 11.42 1.96
CA ILE A 216 -16.67 12.32 2.54
C ILE A 216 -17.32 13.71 2.56
N TYR A 217 -17.74 14.16 3.74
CA TYR A 217 -18.39 15.44 3.92
C TYR A 217 -17.40 16.51 4.36
N ASP A 218 -17.26 17.56 3.57
CA ASP A 218 -16.47 18.73 3.95
C ASP A 218 -17.39 19.80 4.56
N ARG A 219 -17.27 19.96 5.90
CA ARG A 219 -18.12 20.90 6.66
C ARG A 219 -17.86 22.38 6.33
N ALA A 220 -16.73 22.71 5.72
CA ALA A 220 -16.42 24.10 5.36
C ALA A 220 -17.12 24.52 4.06
N THR A 221 -17.38 23.58 3.16
CA THR A 221 -18.00 23.83 1.85
C THR A 221 -19.42 23.26 1.75
N ASP A 222 -19.87 22.51 2.75
CA ASP A 222 -21.16 21.81 2.77
C ASP A 222 -21.32 20.87 1.56
N THR A 223 -20.23 20.15 1.20
CA THR A 223 -20.21 19.26 0.04
C THR A 223 -19.88 17.82 0.43
N VAL A 224 -20.41 16.88 -0.34
CA VAL A 224 -20.08 15.44 -0.23
C VAL A 224 -19.31 15.01 -1.47
N SER A 225 -18.18 14.35 -1.25
CA SER A 225 -17.35 13.73 -2.28
C SER A 225 -17.06 12.27 -1.95
N TYR A 226 -16.38 11.57 -2.87
CA TYR A 226 -16.07 10.15 -2.73
C TYR A 226 -14.65 9.84 -3.26
N GLY A 227 -14.05 8.77 -2.73
CA GLY A 227 -12.82 8.18 -3.25
C GLY A 227 -11.54 9.01 -3.06
N ARG A 228 -11.63 10.23 -2.50
CA ARG A 228 -10.49 11.12 -2.35
C ARG A 228 -10.60 12.03 -1.13
N ILE A 229 -9.54 12.11 -0.34
CA ILE A 229 -9.36 13.10 0.72
C ILE A 229 -8.44 14.20 0.19
N PRO A 230 -8.91 15.45 0.05
CA PRO A 230 -8.10 16.57 -0.43
C PRO A 230 -6.94 16.91 0.50
N ALA A 231 -5.84 17.42 -0.07
CA ALA A 231 -4.60 17.73 0.64
C ALA A 231 -4.82 18.59 1.89
N GLY A 232 -4.07 18.26 2.94
CA GLY A 232 -4.11 18.98 4.21
C GLY A 232 -5.45 18.88 4.97
N SER A 233 -6.27 17.89 4.69
CA SER A 233 -7.54 17.68 5.39
C SER A 233 -7.33 17.03 6.76
N VAL A 234 -8.09 17.46 7.77
CA VAL A 234 -8.25 16.75 9.05
C VAL A 234 -9.59 16.05 9.03
N VAL A 235 -9.57 14.72 9.07
CA VAL A 235 -10.74 13.86 8.90
C VAL A 235 -11.03 13.09 10.18
N VAL A 236 -12.30 13.07 10.57
CA VAL A 236 -12.80 12.28 11.70
C VAL A 236 -13.93 11.37 11.25
N SER A 237 -14.23 10.34 12.04
CA SER A 237 -15.43 9.53 11.86
C SER A 237 -16.68 10.32 12.20
N GLY A 238 -17.76 10.09 11.46
CA GLY A 238 -19.06 10.70 11.71
C GLY A 238 -20.17 9.97 10.98
N ASN A 239 -21.29 10.61 10.85
CA ASN A 239 -22.42 10.10 10.09
C ASN A 239 -23.23 11.23 9.47
N LEU A 240 -23.99 10.91 8.42
CA LEU A 240 -24.90 11.81 7.75
C LEU A 240 -26.33 11.30 7.91
N PRO A 241 -27.29 12.18 8.31
CA PRO A 241 -28.68 11.79 8.44
C PRO A 241 -29.27 11.41 7.09
N LYS A 242 -30.17 10.45 7.10
CA LYS A 242 -30.92 9.97 5.93
C LYS A 242 -32.39 9.87 6.27
N ASN A 243 -33.23 9.98 5.22
CA ASN A 243 -34.67 9.82 5.32
C ASN A 243 -35.27 10.71 6.42
N ASP A 244 -35.05 12.03 6.29
CA ASP A 244 -35.52 13.07 7.23
C ASP A 244 -35.12 12.81 8.69
N GLY A 245 -33.92 12.29 8.88
CA GLY A 245 -33.33 12.02 10.20
C GLY A 245 -33.75 10.71 10.86
N LYS A 246 -34.50 9.84 10.17
CA LYS A 246 -34.94 8.54 10.72
C LYS A 246 -33.79 7.59 11.01
N TYR A 247 -32.70 7.68 10.30
CA TYR A 247 -31.44 6.97 10.55
C TYR A 247 -30.27 7.79 10.05
N SER A 248 -29.03 7.35 10.35
CA SER A 248 -27.84 7.95 9.80
C SER A 248 -26.92 6.87 9.23
N LEU A 249 -26.16 7.22 8.21
CA LEU A 249 -25.13 6.36 7.64
C LEU A 249 -23.75 6.93 7.99
N TYR A 250 -22.80 6.01 8.17
CA TYR A 250 -21.40 6.35 8.38
C TYR A 250 -20.87 7.27 7.28
N ALA A 251 -20.03 8.23 7.66
CA ALA A 251 -19.34 9.15 6.77
C ALA A 251 -17.99 9.55 7.36
N ALA A 252 -17.04 9.87 6.51
CA ALA A 252 -15.82 10.56 6.88
C ALA A 252 -16.09 12.08 6.84
N ILE A 253 -15.69 12.80 7.89
CA ILE A 253 -16.00 14.23 8.00
C ILE A 253 -14.69 15.02 7.98
N ILE A 254 -14.50 15.87 6.98
CA ILE A 254 -13.42 16.86 6.96
C ILE A 254 -13.83 18.00 7.88
N VAL A 255 -13.16 18.13 9.04
CA VAL A 255 -13.53 19.10 10.07
C VAL A 255 -12.78 20.42 9.97
N LYS A 256 -11.58 20.40 9.39
CA LYS A 256 -10.72 21.56 9.17
C LYS A 256 -9.56 21.21 8.23
N ARG A 257 -8.74 22.21 7.91
CA ARG A 257 -7.42 22.00 7.30
C ARG A 257 -6.35 21.91 8.40
N VAL A 258 -5.24 21.22 8.08
CA VAL A 258 -4.11 21.03 9.00
C VAL A 258 -3.49 22.38 9.35
N ASP A 259 -3.30 22.63 10.62
CA ASP A 259 -2.65 23.80 11.20
C ASP A 259 -1.40 23.39 12.01
N ALA A 260 -0.66 24.37 12.54
CA ALA A 260 0.54 24.15 13.32
C ALA A 260 0.27 23.27 14.57
N GLN A 261 -0.89 23.42 15.22
CA GLN A 261 -1.27 22.61 16.37
C GLN A 261 -1.53 21.15 15.97
N THR A 262 -2.16 20.92 14.83
CA THR A 262 -2.39 19.58 14.30
C THR A 262 -1.06 18.91 13.98
N ARG A 263 -0.11 19.61 13.33
CA ARG A 263 1.23 19.08 13.01
C ARG A 263 1.99 18.69 14.28
N ALA A 264 1.98 19.53 15.30
CA ALA A 264 2.66 19.23 16.57
C ALA A 264 2.13 17.97 17.24
N LYS A 265 0.83 17.67 17.13
CA LYS A 265 0.22 16.44 17.70
C LYS A 265 0.52 15.18 16.89
N THR A 266 0.88 15.32 15.62
CA THR A 266 1.15 14.18 14.70
C THR A 266 2.64 14.04 14.38
N SER A 267 3.51 14.94 14.92
CA SER A 267 4.96 14.84 14.73
C SER A 267 5.49 13.55 15.38
N LEU A 268 6.34 12.86 14.64
CA LEU A 268 7.04 11.69 15.15
C LEU A 268 8.20 12.11 16.05
N ASN A 269 8.44 11.33 17.10
CA ASN A 269 9.62 11.50 17.92
C ASN A 269 10.84 10.96 17.15
N ASP A 270 11.81 11.83 16.85
CA ASP A 270 13.01 11.47 16.11
C ASP A 270 13.84 10.37 16.79
N LEU A 271 13.81 10.29 18.12
CA LEU A 271 14.48 9.23 18.88
C LEU A 271 13.95 7.82 18.59
N LEU A 272 12.78 7.68 17.99
CA LEU A 272 12.23 6.38 17.59
C LEU A 272 12.72 5.94 16.20
N ARG A 273 13.42 6.81 15.47
CA ARG A 273 13.91 6.58 14.10
C ARG A 273 15.34 6.07 14.03
N ASP A 274 16.12 6.20 15.12
CA ASP A 274 17.51 5.72 15.25
C ASP A 274 17.62 4.21 15.52
#